data_d30104081b74a5196168e1cd09987344
#
_entry.id   d30104081b74a5196168e1cd09987344
#
_cell.length_a   1.000
_cell.length_b   1.000
_cell.length_c   1.000
_cell.angle_alpha   90.00
_cell.angle_beta   90.00
_cell.angle_gamma   90.00
#
_symmetry.space_group_name_H-M   'P 1'
#
loop_
_entity.id
_entity.type
_entity.pdbx_description
1 polymer ?
#
loop_
_entity_poly.entity_id
_entity_poly.type
_entity_poly.pdbx_seq_one_letter_code
_entity_poly.pdbx_strand_id
1 'polypeptide(L)'
;GTVALNYFYVSCGDIRTFWSSPKLTCIFVSKNLISVDCVLTCGCGASIPVWFLIESKNDITGRAPTIRILKKSVKLSDMVRINDNRYGEFTPLLDNAMQAYTDGLGAGAVVYLRKIFEKLTVKTAKAVNIEYAQYDGGNPKNFSELLKKVDEKCSIIPKEFSANGYKLFRELSGVVHGEYDEEAGLKNFEALHRLVIGILENVINHKELLDAITVLGWNEERGEDK
;
A
#
# COMPACT_ATOMS: atom_id res chain seq x y z
N GLY A 1 -12.33 7.23 27.48
CA GLY A 1 -12.30 7.60 26.05
C GLY A 1 -12.55 6.40 25.18
N THR A 2 -12.85 6.62 23.91
CA THR A 2 -13.02 5.58 22.90
C THR A 2 -11.93 5.72 21.84
N VAL A 3 -11.51 4.60 21.28
CA VAL A 3 -10.66 4.53 20.08
C VAL A 3 -11.56 4.24 18.90
N ALA A 4 -11.37 4.93 17.79
CA ALA A 4 -12.06 4.70 16.53
C ALA A 4 -11.04 4.61 15.39
N LEU A 5 -11.10 3.56 14.58
CA LEU A 5 -10.24 3.34 13.43
C LEU A 5 -11.08 2.89 12.22
N ASN A 6 -10.68 3.32 11.04
CA ASN A 6 -11.34 2.98 9.80
C ASN A 6 -10.58 1.86 9.09
N TYR A 7 -11.32 0.83 8.65
CA TYR A 7 -10.80 -0.29 7.86
C TYR A 7 -11.80 -0.68 6.79
N PHE A 8 -11.31 -1.17 5.67
CA PHE A 8 -12.15 -1.78 4.65
C PHE A 8 -12.67 -3.14 5.14
N TYR A 9 -13.99 -3.34 5.12
CA TYR A 9 -14.61 -4.61 5.52
C TYR A 9 -15.21 -5.30 4.30
N VAL A 10 -14.62 -6.44 3.93
CA VAL A 10 -14.93 -7.17 2.69
C VAL A 10 -16.41 -7.52 2.57
N SER A 11 -17.05 -7.99 3.65
CA SER A 11 -18.49 -8.35 3.63
C SER A 11 -19.42 -7.16 3.38
N CYS A 12 -18.99 -5.94 3.70
CA CYS A 12 -19.77 -4.74 3.44
C CYS A 12 -19.37 -4.04 2.13
N GLY A 13 -18.22 -4.43 1.54
CA GLY A 13 -17.66 -3.79 0.35
C GLY A 13 -17.31 -2.30 0.55
N ASP A 14 -17.04 -1.87 1.80
CA ASP A 14 -16.93 -0.45 2.14
C ASP A 14 -16.00 -0.23 3.34
N ILE A 15 -15.49 1.00 3.49
CA ILE A 15 -14.74 1.43 4.65
C ILE A 15 -15.70 1.60 5.82
N ARG A 16 -15.41 0.92 6.93
CA ARG A 16 -16.20 0.95 8.16
C ARG A 16 -15.37 1.47 9.32
N THR A 17 -16.02 2.20 10.22
CA THR A 17 -15.43 2.60 11.48
C THR A 17 -15.61 1.50 12.51
N PHE A 18 -14.53 1.14 13.17
CA PHE A 18 -14.48 0.18 14.27
C PHE A 18 -14.20 0.95 15.56
N TRP A 19 -15.00 0.71 16.61
CA TRP A 19 -14.92 1.42 17.88
C TRP A 19 -14.57 0.49 19.03
N SER A 20 -13.79 0.99 19.97
CA SER A 20 -13.57 0.33 21.25
C SER A 20 -14.77 0.51 22.19
N SER A 21 -14.84 -0.34 23.22
CA SER A 21 -15.65 -0.05 24.40
C SER A 21 -15.26 1.31 25.01
N PRO A 22 -16.19 2.04 25.64
CA PRO A 22 -15.89 3.27 26.40
C PRO A 22 -14.88 3.07 27.54
N LYS A 23 -14.80 1.85 28.08
CA LYS A 23 -13.84 1.47 29.12
C LYS A 23 -12.70 0.70 28.44
N LEU A 24 -11.52 1.31 28.43
CA LEU A 24 -10.29 0.67 27.92
C LEU A 24 -9.53 0.04 29.09
N THR A 25 -9.00 -1.16 28.87
CA THR A 25 -8.05 -1.78 29.78
C THR A 25 -6.67 -1.20 29.51
N CYS A 26 -6.07 -0.58 30.53
CA CYS A 26 -4.77 0.04 30.43
C CYS A 26 -3.82 -0.53 31.49
N ILE A 27 -2.59 -0.83 31.09
CA ILE A 27 -1.51 -1.20 32.00
C ILE A 27 -0.55 -0.02 32.07
N PHE A 28 -0.40 0.54 33.27
CA PHE A 28 0.56 1.60 33.51
C PHE A 28 1.97 1.04 33.58
N VAL A 29 2.82 1.43 32.64
CA VAL A 29 4.24 1.10 32.62
C VAL A 29 5.02 2.13 33.46
N SER A 30 4.62 3.40 33.34
CA SER A 30 5.12 4.53 34.15
C SER A 30 4.07 5.62 34.22
N LYS A 31 4.37 6.75 34.89
CA LYS A 31 3.49 7.92 34.93
C LYS A 31 3.16 8.49 33.55
N ASN A 32 4.04 8.27 32.59
CA ASN A 32 3.94 8.85 31.25
C ASN A 32 3.76 7.81 30.17
N LEU A 33 3.75 6.51 30.49
CA LEU A 33 3.71 5.43 29.51
C LEU A 33 2.66 4.40 29.90
N ILE A 34 1.74 4.11 29.00
CA ILE A 34 0.72 3.09 29.17
C ILE A 34 0.67 2.13 27.99
N SER A 35 0.33 0.90 28.28
CA SER A 35 -0.07 -0.12 27.31
C SER A 35 -1.59 -0.22 27.33
N VAL A 36 -2.22 -0.13 26.16
CA VAL A 36 -3.66 -0.24 25.99
C VAL A 36 -3.95 -1.44 25.12
N ASP A 37 -4.76 -2.37 25.63
CA ASP A 37 -5.24 -3.52 24.89
C ASP A 37 -6.76 -3.44 24.74
N CYS A 38 -7.25 -3.52 23.50
CA CYS A 38 -8.68 -3.39 23.26
C CYS A 38 -9.12 -4.16 22.01
N VAL A 39 -10.41 -4.43 21.96
CA VAL A 39 -11.08 -4.95 20.77
C VAL A 39 -11.93 -3.83 20.18
N LEU A 40 -11.75 -3.57 18.91
CA LEU A 40 -12.57 -2.64 18.16
C LEU A 40 -13.67 -3.42 17.45
N THR A 41 -14.91 -2.92 17.50
CA THR A 41 -16.07 -3.58 16.92
C THR A 41 -16.77 -2.64 15.94
N CYS A 42 -17.16 -3.17 14.78
CA CYS A 42 -18.00 -2.49 13.81
C CYS A 42 -19.49 -2.73 14.11
N GLY A 43 -20.36 -1.82 13.71
CA GLY A 43 -21.81 -2.00 13.81
C GLY A 43 -22.37 -3.22 13.06
N CYS A 44 -21.61 -3.80 12.13
CA CYS A 44 -21.93 -5.06 11.44
C CYS A 44 -21.51 -6.34 12.21
N GLY A 45 -20.91 -6.20 13.40
CA GLY A 45 -20.47 -7.31 14.25
C GLY A 45 -19.03 -7.77 14.05
N ALA A 46 -18.32 -7.26 13.04
CA ALA A 46 -16.89 -7.57 12.88
C ALA A 46 -16.07 -6.98 14.02
N SER A 47 -15.04 -7.71 14.47
CA SER A 47 -14.17 -7.30 15.58
C SER A 47 -12.71 -7.51 15.24
N ILE A 48 -11.86 -6.60 15.70
CA ILE A 48 -10.39 -6.66 15.55
C ILE A 48 -9.69 -6.35 16.87
N PRO A 49 -8.73 -7.16 17.32
CA PRO A 49 -7.89 -6.85 18.46
C PRO A 49 -6.81 -5.83 18.05
N VAL A 50 -6.61 -4.83 18.90
CA VAL A 50 -5.63 -3.76 18.69
C VAL A 50 -4.89 -3.51 20.00
N TRP A 51 -3.58 -3.38 19.90
CA TRP A 51 -2.71 -2.99 21.00
C TRP A 51 -2.02 -1.67 20.68
N PHE A 52 -1.88 -0.80 21.70
CA PHE A 52 -1.18 0.47 21.60
C PHE A 52 -0.18 0.63 22.74
N LEU A 53 1.01 1.16 22.46
CA LEU A 53 1.90 1.74 23.43
C LEU A 53 1.82 3.26 23.30
N ILE A 54 1.38 3.93 24.35
CA ILE A 54 1.07 5.36 24.34
C ILE A 54 1.93 6.07 25.38
N GLU A 55 2.64 7.10 24.95
CA GLU A 55 3.41 8.00 25.79
C GLU A 55 2.70 9.36 25.92
N SER A 56 2.82 9.99 27.09
CA SER A 56 2.41 11.36 27.31
C SER A 56 3.58 12.23 27.70
N LYS A 57 3.59 13.49 27.28
CA LYS A 57 4.59 14.48 27.75
C LYS A 57 4.47 14.80 29.24
N ASN A 58 3.24 14.69 29.78
CA ASN A 58 2.88 14.97 31.16
C ASN A 58 2.29 13.69 31.78
N ASP A 59 1.87 13.77 33.03
CA ASP A 59 1.14 12.68 33.66
C ASP A 59 -0.09 12.30 32.81
N ILE A 60 -0.15 11.05 32.38
CA ILE A 60 -1.20 10.55 31.47
C ILE A 60 -2.60 10.54 32.14
N THR A 61 -2.63 10.56 33.46
CA THR A 61 -3.88 10.67 34.23
C THR A 61 -4.37 12.11 34.41
N GLY A 62 -3.60 13.08 33.90
CA GLY A 62 -3.92 14.49 33.94
C GLY A 62 -5.19 14.83 33.13
N ARG A 63 -5.71 16.04 33.35
CA ARG A 63 -7.00 16.48 32.75
C ARG A 63 -7.01 16.54 31.23
N ALA A 64 -5.87 16.80 30.59
CA ALA A 64 -5.71 16.86 29.14
C ALA A 64 -4.27 16.46 28.74
N PRO A 65 -3.91 15.17 28.81
CA PRO A 65 -2.58 14.73 28.47
C PRO A 65 -2.33 14.88 26.96
N THR A 66 -1.15 15.39 26.61
CA THR A 66 -0.68 15.34 25.22
C THR A 66 -0.09 13.98 24.94
N ILE A 67 -0.76 13.16 24.16
CA ILE A 67 -0.38 11.78 23.90
C ILE A 67 0.31 11.61 22.56
N ARG A 68 1.22 10.64 22.50
CA ARG A 68 1.88 10.12 21.30
C ARG A 68 1.77 8.61 21.28
N ILE A 69 1.32 8.04 20.17
CA ILE A 69 1.35 6.59 19.96
C ILE A 69 2.78 6.23 19.57
N LEU A 70 3.47 5.47 20.41
CA LEU A 70 4.83 4.96 20.15
C LEU A 70 4.78 3.72 19.27
N LYS A 71 3.81 2.84 19.52
CA LYS A 71 3.62 1.62 18.77
C LYS A 71 2.14 1.25 18.70
N LYS A 72 1.76 0.68 17.56
CA LYS A 72 0.43 0.11 17.32
C LYS A 72 0.61 -1.26 16.71
N SER A 73 -0.11 -2.26 17.18
CA SER A 73 -0.20 -3.57 16.57
C SER A 73 -1.66 -3.94 16.37
N VAL A 74 -1.97 -4.51 15.21
CA VAL A 74 -3.33 -4.88 14.81
C VAL A 74 -3.27 -6.25 14.18
N LYS A 75 -4.12 -7.16 14.63
CA LYS A 75 -4.33 -8.45 13.95
C LYS A 75 -5.61 -8.36 13.13
N LEU A 76 -5.49 -8.12 11.84
CA LEU A 76 -6.62 -8.12 10.92
C LEU A 76 -7.02 -9.56 10.57
N SER A 77 -8.32 -9.81 10.45
CA SER A 77 -8.84 -11.03 9.85
C SER A 77 -8.85 -10.90 8.31
N ASP A 78 -9.00 -12.01 7.60
CA ASP A 78 -9.07 -12.01 6.13
C ASP A 78 -10.22 -11.17 5.58
N MET A 79 -11.22 -10.89 6.42
CA MET A 79 -12.40 -10.08 6.07
C MET A 79 -12.20 -8.58 6.31
N VAL A 80 -11.11 -8.18 6.99
CA VAL A 80 -10.80 -6.78 7.32
C VAL A 80 -9.46 -6.43 6.72
N ARG A 81 -9.41 -5.39 5.91
CA ARG A 81 -8.21 -4.95 5.21
C ARG A 81 -7.92 -3.48 5.53
N ILE A 82 -6.65 -3.10 5.40
CA ILE A 82 -6.20 -1.71 5.54
C ILE A 82 -6.66 -0.90 4.31
N ASN A 83 -6.58 -1.52 3.13
CA ASN A 83 -7.00 -0.92 1.87
C ASN A 83 -8.30 -1.57 1.36
N ASP A 84 -9.01 -0.86 0.48
CA ASP A 84 -10.11 -1.44 -0.29
C ASP A 84 -9.59 -2.48 -1.29
N ASN A 85 -10.49 -3.23 -1.93
CA ASN A 85 -10.11 -4.23 -2.93
C ASN A 85 -9.91 -3.63 -4.34
N ARG A 86 -9.81 -2.31 -4.46
CA ARG A 86 -9.71 -1.58 -5.73
C ARG A 86 -8.54 -2.06 -6.60
N TYR A 87 -7.44 -2.45 -5.96
CA TYR A 87 -6.22 -2.86 -6.65
C TYR A 87 -6.13 -4.38 -6.87
N GLY A 88 -7.22 -5.12 -6.63
CA GLY A 88 -7.32 -6.55 -6.91
C GLY A 88 -6.18 -7.37 -6.29
N GLU A 89 -5.42 -8.09 -7.11
CA GLU A 89 -4.31 -8.94 -6.65
C GLU A 89 -3.15 -8.19 -6.00
N PHE A 90 -3.07 -6.86 -6.14
CA PHE A 90 -2.06 -6.02 -5.49
C PHE A 90 -2.47 -5.57 -4.09
N THR A 91 -3.77 -5.62 -3.75
CA THR A 91 -4.27 -5.22 -2.42
C THR A 91 -3.54 -5.92 -1.28
N PRO A 92 -3.32 -7.26 -1.28
CA PRO A 92 -2.58 -7.91 -0.20
C PRO A 92 -1.13 -7.44 -0.05
N LEU A 93 -0.48 -7.06 -1.15
CA LEU A 93 0.89 -6.51 -1.10
C LEU A 93 0.91 -5.10 -0.55
N LEU A 94 -0.11 -4.28 -0.87
CA LEU A 94 -0.28 -2.94 -0.30
C LEU A 94 -0.57 -3.02 1.21
N ASP A 95 -1.42 -3.96 1.63
CA ASP A 95 -1.71 -4.19 3.05
C ASP A 95 -0.44 -4.60 3.81
N ASN A 96 0.37 -5.50 3.24
CA ASN A 96 1.64 -5.92 3.83
C ASN A 96 2.65 -4.76 3.90
N ALA A 97 2.72 -3.91 2.85
CA ALA A 97 3.58 -2.72 2.85
C ALA A 97 3.17 -1.76 3.98
N MET A 98 1.88 -1.49 4.11
CA MET A 98 1.35 -0.61 5.15
C MET A 98 1.54 -1.21 6.55
N GLN A 99 1.34 -2.52 6.71
CA GLN A 99 1.57 -3.21 7.98
C GLN A 99 3.04 -3.14 8.38
N ALA A 100 3.96 -3.44 7.47
CA ALA A 100 5.40 -3.33 7.72
C ALA A 100 5.80 -1.90 8.13
N TYR A 101 5.27 -0.88 7.45
CA TYR A 101 5.47 0.52 7.80
C TYR A 101 4.96 0.85 9.21
N THR A 102 3.74 0.39 9.54
CA THR A 102 3.14 0.60 10.86
C THR A 102 3.94 -0.09 11.98
N ASP A 103 4.54 -1.23 11.68
CA ASP A 103 5.38 -1.99 12.61
C ASP A 103 6.83 -1.44 12.72
N GLY A 104 7.14 -0.36 11.99
CA GLY A 104 8.46 0.27 12.01
C GLY A 104 9.50 -0.43 11.13
N LEU A 105 9.07 -1.33 10.24
CA LEU A 105 9.91 -2.08 9.31
C LEU A 105 9.98 -1.35 7.96
N GLY A 106 10.67 -0.20 7.92
CA GLY A 106 10.69 0.70 6.77
C GLY A 106 11.29 0.06 5.52
N ALA A 107 12.42 -0.61 5.65
CA ALA A 107 13.04 -1.35 4.55
C ALA A 107 12.10 -2.44 4.03
N GLY A 108 11.49 -3.22 4.92
CA GLY A 108 10.49 -4.24 4.59
C GLY A 108 9.28 -3.67 3.83
N ALA A 109 8.77 -2.53 4.27
CA ALA A 109 7.66 -1.84 3.62
C ALA A 109 8.00 -1.45 2.17
N VAL A 110 9.19 -0.92 1.92
CA VAL A 110 9.66 -0.53 0.58
C VAL A 110 9.88 -1.76 -0.32
N VAL A 111 10.32 -2.90 0.22
CA VAL A 111 10.42 -4.17 -0.53
C VAL A 111 9.07 -4.61 -1.08
N TYR A 112 7.98 -4.46 -0.32
CA TYR A 112 6.63 -4.75 -0.83
C TYR A 112 6.23 -3.79 -1.95
N LEU A 113 6.52 -2.49 -1.85
CA LEU A 113 6.26 -1.52 -2.92
C LEU A 113 7.03 -1.89 -4.20
N ARG A 114 8.30 -2.26 -4.08
CA ARG A 114 9.09 -2.75 -5.20
C ARG A 114 8.45 -3.97 -5.86
N LYS A 115 8.03 -4.95 -5.07
CA LYS A 115 7.38 -6.18 -5.56
C LYS A 115 6.09 -5.87 -6.33
N ILE A 116 5.30 -4.88 -5.88
CA ILE A 116 4.11 -4.42 -6.59
C ILE A 116 4.51 -3.87 -7.97
N PHE A 117 5.50 -2.97 -8.02
CA PHE A 117 5.94 -2.33 -9.24
C PHE A 117 6.51 -3.34 -10.24
N GLU A 118 7.35 -4.27 -9.79
CA GLU A 118 7.89 -5.34 -10.62
C GLU A 118 6.78 -6.25 -11.17
N LYS A 119 5.85 -6.68 -10.31
CA LYS A 119 4.74 -7.56 -10.71
C LYS A 119 3.80 -6.89 -11.70
N LEU A 120 3.49 -5.60 -11.50
CA LEU A 120 2.67 -4.82 -12.42
C LEU A 120 3.33 -4.72 -13.80
N THR A 121 4.61 -4.38 -13.86
CA THR A 121 5.38 -4.27 -15.10
C THR A 121 5.41 -5.59 -15.87
N VAL A 122 5.70 -6.71 -15.18
CA VAL A 122 5.70 -8.05 -15.78
C VAL A 122 4.31 -8.44 -16.30
N LYS A 123 3.26 -8.13 -15.54
CA LYS A 123 1.87 -8.42 -15.93
C LYS A 123 1.47 -7.63 -17.18
N THR A 124 1.82 -6.35 -17.23
CA THR A 124 1.56 -5.51 -18.40
C THR A 124 2.35 -6.02 -19.61
N ALA A 125 3.63 -6.37 -19.45
CA ALA A 125 4.42 -6.95 -20.53
C ALA A 125 3.78 -8.19 -21.14
N LYS A 126 3.29 -9.11 -20.30
CA LYS A 126 2.58 -10.32 -20.75
C LYS A 126 1.29 -9.99 -21.47
N ALA A 127 0.50 -9.04 -20.98
CA ALA A 127 -0.77 -8.65 -21.58
C ALA A 127 -0.63 -8.07 -22.99
N VAL A 128 0.52 -7.41 -23.28
CA VAL A 128 0.81 -6.80 -24.59
C VAL A 128 1.86 -7.56 -25.40
N ASN A 129 2.16 -8.80 -25.02
CA ASN A 129 3.08 -9.70 -25.70
C ASN A 129 4.49 -9.09 -25.91
N ILE A 130 5.04 -8.47 -24.89
CA ILE A 130 6.44 -8.01 -24.88
C ILE A 130 7.33 -9.17 -24.43
N GLU A 131 8.21 -9.59 -25.33
CA GLU A 131 9.22 -10.60 -25.01
C GLU A 131 10.38 -10.01 -24.20
N TYR A 132 10.83 -10.75 -23.19
CA TYR A 132 11.98 -10.41 -22.36
C TYR A 132 12.72 -11.67 -21.87
N ALA A 133 14.04 -11.55 -21.68
CA ALA A 133 14.84 -12.61 -21.12
C ALA A 133 14.48 -12.88 -19.66
N GLN A 134 14.31 -14.15 -19.28
CA GLN A 134 13.86 -14.56 -17.95
C GLN A 134 14.90 -15.47 -17.28
N TYR A 135 14.92 -15.46 -15.95
CA TYR A 135 15.50 -16.51 -15.12
C TYR A 135 14.51 -17.67 -14.97
N ASP A 136 14.98 -18.80 -14.45
CA ASP A 136 14.11 -19.87 -14.00
C ASP A 136 13.09 -19.32 -12.97
N GLY A 137 11.80 -19.59 -13.22
CA GLY A 137 10.72 -19.00 -12.41
C GLY A 137 10.08 -17.74 -13.00
N GLY A 138 10.50 -17.29 -14.19
CA GLY A 138 9.82 -16.25 -14.97
C GLY A 138 10.15 -14.81 -14.58
N ASN A 139 11.11 -14.58 -13.69
CA ASN A 139 11.58 -13.23 -13.36
C ASN A 139 12.46 -12.64 -14.47
N PRO A 140 12.32 -11.35 -14.80
CA PRO A 140 13.13 -10.72 -15.83
C PRO A 140 14.62 -10.65 -15.45
N LYS A 141 15.51 -10.99 -16.40
CA LYS A 141 16.96 -10.87 -16.20
C LYS A 141 17.44 -9.43 -16.14
N ASN A 142 16.76 -8.54 -16.87
CA ASN A 142 17.02 -7.09 -16.84
C ASN A 142 15.70 -6.33 -16.70
N PHE A 143 15.34 -6.01 -15.46
CA PHE A 143 14.07 -5.33 -15.18
C PHE A 143 14.04 -3.91 -15.77
N SER A 144 15.14 -3.17 -15.75
CA SER A 144 15.19 -1.80 -16.29
C SER A 144 14.89 -1.76 -17.78
N GLU A 145 15.39 -2.74 -18.54
CA GLU A 145 15.10 -2.88 -19.96
C GLU A 145 13.64 -3.24 -20.22
N LEU A 146 13.10 -4.17 -19.42
CA LEU A 146 11.69 -4.55 -19.49
C LEU A 146 10.80 -3.34 -19.19
N LEU A 147 11.09 -2.61 -18.12
CA LEU A 147 10.34 -1.42 -17.73
C LEU A 147 10.31 -0.40 -18.87
N LYS A 148 11.45 -0.16 -19.51
CA LYS A 148 11.55 0.75 -20.66
C LYS A 148 10.63 0.31 -21.82
N LYS A 149 10.70 -0.95 -22.23
CA LYS A 149 9.87 -1.50 -23.31
C LYS A 149 8.37 -1.41 -23.00
N VAL A 150 8.00 -1.68 -21.75
CA VAL A 150 6.61 -1.63 -21.30
C VAL A 150 6.11 -0.18 -21.26
N ASP A 151 6.91 0.73 -20.73
CA ASP A 151 6.53 2.14 -20.64
C ASP A 151 6.42 2.80 -22.02
N GLU A 152 7.34 2.53 -22.94
CA GLU A 152 7.29 3.02 -24.32
C GLU A 152 6.01 2.54 -25.06
N LYS A 153 5.54 1.32 -24.79
CA LYS A 153 4.36 0.74 -25.46
C LYS A 153 3.05 1.07 -24.75
N CYS A 154 3.05 1.10 -23.41
CA CYS A 154 1.82 1.17 -22.60
C CYS A 154 1.71 2.42 -21.75
N SER A 155 2.75 3.26 -21.68
CA SER A 155 2.78 4.48 -20.87
C SER A 155 2.33 4.23 -19.43
N ILE A 156 2.89 3.18 -18.79
CA ILE A 156 2.50 2.82 -17.42
C ILE A 156 2.93 3.85 -16.39
N ILE A 157 3.99 4.61 -16.69
CA ILE A 157 4.45 5.70 -15.84
C ILE A 157 3.65 6.96 -16.18
N PRO A 158 2.94 7.56 -15.21
CA PRO A 158 2.21 8.80 -15.42
C PRO A 158 3.10 9.89 -16.02
N LYS A 159 2.56 10.70 -16.93
CA LYS A 159 3.32 11.77 -17.63
C LYS A 159 3.94 12.77 -16.67
N GLU A 160 3.27 13.04 -15.56
CA GLU A 160 3.69 13.99 -14.52
C GLU A 160 5.04 13.61 -13.89
N PHE A 161 5.38 12.32 -13.90
CA PHE A 161 6.65 11.84 -13.37
C PHE A 161 7.39 10.84 -14.27
N SER A 162 7.06 10.79 -15.56
CA SER A 162 7.67 9.87 -16.52
C SER A 162 9.19 9.98 -16.55
N ALA A 163 9.73 11.19 -16.53
CA ALA A 163 11.18 11.43 -16.44
C ALA A 163 11.81 10.90 -15.13
N ASN A 164 11.02 10.64 -14.11
CA ASN A 164 11.44 10.17 -12.77
C ASN A 164 11.01 8.72 -12.48
N GLY A 165 10.23 8.07 -13.34
CA GLY A 165 9.76 6.71 -13.12
C GLY A 165 10.89 5.70 -12.98
N TYR A 166 11.96 5.87 -13.77
CA TYR A 166 13.19 5.08 -13.64
C TYR A 166 13.95 5.39 -12.34
N LYS A 167 13.87 6.62 -11.83
CA LYS A 167 14.41 6.97 -10.51
C LYS A 167 13.63 6.26 -9.41
N LEU A 168 12.29 6.18 -9.52
CA LEU A 168 11.47 5.43 -8.57
C LEU A 168 11.94 3.97 -8.49
N PHE A 169 12.15 3.30 -9.63
CA PHE A 169 12.65 1.93 -9.62
C PHE A 169 14.02 1.82 -8.94
N ARG A 170 14.92 2.77 -9.18
CA ARG A 170 16.24 2.79 -8.53
C ARG A 170 16.10 2.97 -7.02
N GLU A 171 15.27 3.90 -6.56
CA GLU A 171 15.00 4.09 -5.13
C GLU A 171 14.41 2.83 -4.48
N LEU A 172 13.40 2.22 -5.10
CA LEU A 172 12.84 0.96 -4.63
C LEU A 172 13.87 -0.19 -4.63
N SER A 173 14.87 -0.15 -5.52
CA SER A 173 15.92 -1.15 -5.62
C SER A 173 17.04 -0.96 -4.60
N GLY A 174 17.27 0.25 -4.13
CA GLY A 174 18.31 0.56 -3.13
C GLY A 174 18.15 -0.26 -1.85
N VAL A 175 16.92 -0.58 -1.46
CA VAL A 175 16.64 -1.44 -0.30
C VAL A 175 17.27 -2.84 -0.43
N VAL A 176 17.24 -3.42 -1.63
CA VAL A 176 17.77 -4.79 -1.86
C VAL A 176 19.28 -4.79 -1.93
N HIS A 177 19.89 -3.66 -2.28
CA HIS A 177 21.34 -3.48 -2.36
C HIS A 177 21.97 -2.97 -1.04
N GLY A 178 21.16 -2.85 0.02
CA GLY A 178 21.65 -2.41 1.33
C GLY A 178 21.91 -0.90 1.45
N GLU A 179 21.44 -0.11 0.49
CA GLU A 179 21.52 1.35 0.50
C GLU A 179 20.44 2.01 1.37
N TYR A 180 19.44 1.23 1.77
CA TYR A 180 18.31 1.64 2.60
C TYR A 180 18.32 0.91 3.94
N ASP A 181 18.38 1.65 5.02
CA ASP A 181 18.10 1.17 6.35
C ASP A 181 16.62 1.38 6.73
N GLU A 182 16.23 0.92 7.91
CA GLU A 182 14.86 1.04 8.40
C GLU A 182 14.42 2.51 8.51
N GLU A 183 15.31 3.41 8.95
CA GLU A 183 15.00 4.83 9.13
C GLU A 183 14.74 5.53 7.79
N ALA A 184 15.60 5.31 6.80
CA ALA A 184 15.41 5.82 5.45
C ALA A 184 14.14 5.28 4.79
N GLY A 185 13.84 3.98 5.01
CA GLY A 185 12.61 3.34 4.57
C GLY A 185 11.37 4.02 5.16
N LEU A 186 11.33 4.22 6.47
CA LEU A 186 10.22 4.88 7.15
C LEU A 186 10.03 6.33 6.67
N LYS A 187 11.13 7.06 6.52
CA LYS A 187 11.09 8.47 6.09
C LYS A 187 10.49 8.64 4.69
N ASN A 188 10.83 7.74 3.77
CA ASN A 188 10.46 7.86 2.37
C ASN A 188 9.19 7.08 2.00
N PHE A 189 8.69 6.21 2.88
CA PHE A 189 7.61 5.27 2.57
C PHE A 189 6.37 5.94 2.00
N GLU A 190 5.84 6.97 2.63
CA GLU A 190 4.59 7.61 2.19
C GLU A 190 4.69 8.19 0.78
N ALA A 191 5.84 8.80 0.44
CA ALA A 191 6.09 9.34 -0.89
C ALA A 191 6.19 8.20 -1.93
N LEU A 192 6.98 7.15 -1.64
CA LEU A 192 7.14 5.99 -2.51
C LEU A 192 5.82 5.23 -2.69
N HIS A 193 5.07 5.03 -1.62
CA HIS A 193 3.74 4.41 -1.66
C HIS A 193 2.79 5.18 -2.58
N ARG A 194 2.73 6.51 -2.44
CA ARG A 194 1.89 7.35 -3.30
C ARG A 194 2.27 7.25 -4.78
N LEU A 195 3.56 7.20 -5.10
CA LEU A 195 4.02 7.03 -6.48
C LEU A 195 3.66 5.66 -7.06
N VAL A 196 3.82 4.59 -6.27
CA VAL A 196 3.44 3.22 -6.68
C VAL A 196 1.93 3.12 -6.90
N ILE A 197 1.11 3.70 -6.01
CA ILE A 197 -0.34 3.80 -6.20
C ILE A 197 -0.67 4.56 -7.49
N GLY A 198 -0.01 5.68 -7.77
CA GLY A 198 -0.23 6.45 -8.99
C GLY A 198 0.03 5.62 -10.26
N ILE A 199 1.04 4.77 -10.27
CA ILE A 199 1.30 3.85 -11.39
C ILE A 199 0.21 2.78 -11.50
N LEU A 200 -0.22 2.19 -10.38
CA LEU A 200 -1.33 1.22 -10.36
C LEU A 200 -2.60 1.83 -10.93
N GLU A 201 -2.95 3.02 -10.48
CA GLU A 201 -4.14 3.75 -10.95
C GLU A 201 -4.05 4.10 -12.43
N ASN A 202 -2.88 4.53 -12.91
CA ASN A 202 -2.67 4.82 -14.32
C ASN A 202 -2.93 3.59 -15.20
N VAL A 203 -2.42 2.42 -14.81
CA VAL A 203 -2.62 1.16 -15.56
C VAL A 203 -4.08 0.71 -15.51
N ILE A 204 -4.74 0.80 -14.35
CA ILE A 204 -6.15 0.42 -14.19
C ILE A 204 -7.04 1.33 -15.03
N ASN A 205 -6.89 2.65 -14.94
CA ASN A 205 -7.67 3.63 -15.68
C ASN A 205 -7.48 3.46 -17.19
N HIS A 206 -6.23 3.23 -17.63
CA HIS A 206 -5.95 2.99 -19.06
C HIS A 206 -6.69 1.76 -19.59
N LYS A 207 -6.71 0.68 -18.81
CA LYS A 207 -7.46 -0.54 -19.17
C LYS A 207 -8.96 -0.28 -19.24
N GLU A 208 -9.53 0.38 -18.24
CA GLU A 208 -10.96 0.72 -18.19
C GLU A 208 -11.38 1.59 -19.39
N LEU A 209 -10.54 2.55 -19.78
CA LEU A 209 -10.77 3.37 -20.97
C LEU A 209 -10.74 2.56 -22.26
N LEU A 210 -9.78 1.64 -22.41
CA LEU A 210 -9.72 0.76 -23.59
C LEU A 210 -10.92 -0.18 -23.66
N ASP A 211 -11.35 -0.74 -22.53
CA ASP A 211 -12.54 -1.58 -22.45
C ASP A 211 -13.80 -0.79 -22.84
N ALA A 212 -13.94 0.45 -22.37
CA ALA A 212 -15.05 1.34 -22.73
C ALA A 212 -15.06 1.70 -24.22
N ILE A 213 -13.91 2.04 -24.81
CA ILE A 213 -13.75 2.32 -26.24
C ILE A 213 -14.16 1.09 -27.07
N THR A 214 -13.77 -0.10 -26.62
CA THR A 214 -14.09 -1.36 -27.30
C THR A 214 -15.60 -1.63 -27.25
N VAL A 215 -16.23 -1.42 -26.10
CA VAL A 215 -17.71 -1.58 -25.96
C VAL A 215 -18.47 -0.61 -26.86
N LEU A 216 -17.95 0.60 -27.06
CA LEU A 216 -18.55 1.60 -27.95
C LEU A 216 -18.22 1.39 -29.44
N GLY A 217 -17.37 0.41 -29.77
CA GLY A 217 -16.99 0.12 -31.16
C GLY A 217 -16.05 1.16 -31.80
N TRP A 218 -15.46 2.06 -31.00
CA TRP A 218 -14.62 3.16 -31.54
C TRP A 218 -13.22 2.71 -31.97
N ASN A 219 -12.88 1.45 -31.79
CA ASN A 219 -11.58 0.88 -32.21
C ASN A 219 -11.42 0.76 -33.74
N GLU A 220 -12.51 0.81 -34.49
CA GLU A 220 -12.50 0.58 -35.95
C GLU A 220 -12.17 1.85 -36.77
N GLU A 221 -12.19 3.04 -36.15
CA GLU A 221 -11.99 4.32 -36.88
C GLU A 221 -10.52 4.74 -37.08
N ARG A 222 -9.52 3.96 -36.60
CA ARG A 222 -8.08 4.27 -36.80
C ARG A 222 -7.49 3.78 -38.12
N GLY A 223 -8.32 3.33 -39.06
CA GLY A 223 -7.89 2.63 -40.27
C GLY A 223 -8.04 3.37 -41.61
N GLU A 224 -8.60 4.56 -41.69
CA GLU A 224 -8.74 5.27 -42.95
C GLU A 224 -8.57 6.79 -42.85
N ASP A 225 -7.31 7.24 -42.69
CA ASP A 225 -6.90 8.54 -43.27
C ASP A 225 -5.58 8.31 -44.00
N LYS A 226 -5.73 8.13 -45.31
CA LYS A 226 -4.65 8.19 -46.30
C LYS A 226 -4.38 9.63 -46.70
#